data_c03e89894c2501ddd19c6bc5e98bd8f6
#
_entry.id   c03e89894c2501ddd19c6bc5e98bd8f6
#
_cell.length_a   1.000
_cell.length_b   1.000
_cell.length_c   1.000
_cell.angle_alpha   90.00
_cell.angle_beta   90.00
_cell.angle_gamma   90.00
#
_symmetry.space_group_name_H-M   'P 1'
#
loop_
_entity.id
_entity.type
_entity.pdbx_description
1 polymer ?
#
loop_
_entity_poly.entity_id
_entity_poly.type
_entity_poly.pdbx_seq_one_letter_code
_entity_poly.pdbx_strand_id
1 'polypeptide(L)'
;MSDLSHDELEHIILHELTHIRHGDLITNYLFCTMQVLYWFNPMVWLAFRQMRRDREAYCDWTVLTELSDENARIQYGKTILHFAARCKTRFFTANGLCQNKAHLKYRLKRIVGYQRDTKWRKIVGRCLLSILALLCSFQIPALALCAENNEDYYTPSTSRLMSQGDWQDLFSGINGCAVVYDLDASQYTVYNESEITHRVPPCSTFKIYSALNALEQGIITPENNMLSWDGTEREFDVWNQDHNLYSAMQKSVNWYFQSIDQAAGVEQLSAFYKSIHYGNSVIGNDTTNYWNGSSLKISALEQVELLIKLYTNSWGFNNENIEAVKNAMRLSVSDNTVLYGKSGTGKIGNVDVAGWFVGFEEQAGNTYFFAVYLCDKEGADGTAAMQIATSILNSMNISTSSLAS
;
A
#
# COMPACT_ATOMS: atom_id res chain seq x y z
N MET A 1 -19.10 21.71 54.97
CA MET A 1 -17.77 21.25 55.42
C MET A 1 -17.63 21.17 56.95
N SER A 2 -18.63 21.60 57.68
CA SER A 2 -18.59 21.71 59.17
C SER A 2 -18.82 20.43 59.96
N ASP A 3 -18.98 19.27 59.32
CA ASP A 3 -19.34 17.99 59.99
C ASP A 3 -18.38 16.83 59.69
N LEU A 4 -17.18 17.10 59.21
CA LEU A 4 -16.14 16.09 59.04
C LEU A 4 -15.21 16.12 60.24
N SER A 5 -14.84 14.94 60.76
CA SER A 5 -13.79 14.84 61.76
C SER A 5 -12.44 15.23 61.19
N HIS A 6 -11.49 15.63 62.05
CA HIS A 6 -10.15 15.98 61.63
C HIS A 6 -9.48 14.86 60.81
N ASP A 7 -9.62 13.63 61.26
CA ASP A 7 -9.06 12.45 60.61
C ASP A 7 -9.70 12.17 59.23
N GLU A 8 -11.03 12.39 59.12
CA GLU A 8 -11.73 12.24 57.81
C GLU A 8 -11.26 13.30 56.83
N LEU A 9 -11.03 14.53 57.27
CA LEU A 9 -10.51 15.61 56.43
C LEU A 9 -9.07 15.31 55.96
N GLU A 10 -8.23 14.82 56.88
CA GLU A 10 -6.86 14.42 56.55
C GLU A 10 -6.83 13.30 55.47
N HIS A 11 -7.67 12.28 55.63
CA HIS A 11 -7.79 11.18 54.67
C HIS A 11 -8.21 11.69 53.27
N ILE A 12 -9.15 12.62 53.18
CA ILE A 12 -9.61 13.20 51.90
C ILE A 12 -8.51 14.04 51.29
N ILE A 13 -7.84 14.91 52.06
CA ILE A 13 -6.73 15.73 51.57
C ILE A 13 -5.60 14.84 51.05
N LEU A 14 -5.24 13.80 51.77
CA LEU A 14 -4.20 12.84 51.38
C LEU A 14 -4.55 12.15 50.06
N HIS A 15 -5.82 11.79 49.85
CA HIS A 15 -6.31 11.21 48.60
C HIS A 15 -6.22 12.19 47.43
N GLU A 16 -6.66 13.43 47.60
CA GLU A 16 -6.61 14.46 46.55
C GLU A 16 -5.16 14.87 46.22
N LEU A 17 -4.28 14.98 47.22
CA LEU A 17 -2.85 15.22 47.00
C LEU A 17 -2.19 14.07 46.20
N THR A 18 -2.66 12.84 46.39
CA THR A 18 -2.18 11.68 45.64
C THR A 18 -2.52 11.81 44.15
N HIS A 19 -3.70 12.31 43.76
CA HIS A 19 -4.08 12.62 42.39
C HIS A 19 -3.14 13.66 41.75
N ILE A 20 -2.80 14.71 42.50
CA ILE A 20 -1.87 15.75 42.04
C ILE A 20 -0.48 15.15 41.83
N ARG A 21 0.02 14.36 42.77
CA ARG A 21 1.34 13.71 42.71
C ARG A 21 1.47 12.74 41.53
N HIS A 22 0.39 12.06 41.18
CA HIS A 22 0.36 11.14 40.04
C HIS A 22 0.18 11.83 38.68
N GLY A 23 -0.07 13.14 38.65
CA GLY A 23 -0.29 13.88 37.41
C GLY A 23 -1.60 13.50 36.71
N ASP A 24 -2.62 13.09 37.47
CA ASP A 24 -3.88 12.57 36.95
C ASP A 24 -4.64 13.59 36.08
N LEU A 25 -4.42 14.88 36.32
CA LEU A 25 -5.00 15.95 35.50
C LEU A 25 -4.47 15.91 34.07
N ILE A 26 -3.15 15.79 33.89
CA ILE A 26 -2.50 15.71 32.58
C ILE A 26 -2.97 14.45 31.84
N THR A 27 -2.95 13.33 32.53
CA THR A 27 -3.42 12.05 32.01
C THR A 27 -4.87 12.14 31.56
N ASN A 28 -5.73 12.82 32.31
CA ASN A 28 -7.15 12.99 31.96
C ASN A 28 -7.33 13.83 30.67
N TYR A 29 -6.55 14.89 30.48
CA TYR A 29 -6.58 15.67 29.23
C TYR A 29 -6.19 14.83 28.03
N LEU A 30 -5.11 14.04 28.14
CA LEU A 30 -4.67 13.15 27.07
C LEU A 30 -5.80 12.17 26.69
N PHE A 31 -6.48 11.61 27.68
CA PHE A 31 -7.58 10.67 27.43
C PHE A 31 -8.81 11.33 26.84
N CYS A 32 -9.15 12.54 27.25
CA CYS A 32 -10.24 13.30 26.63
C CYS A 32 -9.94 13.56 25.15
N THR A 33 -8.72 13.91 24.81
CA THR A 33 -8.28 14.09 23.42
C THR A 33 -8.43 12.79 22.63
N MET A 34 -7.98 11.66 23.18
CA MET A 34 -8.15 10.35 22.54
C MET A 34 -9.63 9.96 22.37
N GLN A 35 -10.51 10.30 23.34
CA GLN A 35 -11.95 10.05 23.22
C GLN A 35 -12.59 10.88 22.10
N VAL A 36 -12.11 12.10 21.87
CA VAL A 36 -12.58 12.94 20.76
C VAL A 36 -12.11 12.38 19.42
N LEU A 37 -10.84 11.97 19.31
CA LEU A 37 -10.28 11.41 18.07
C LEU A 37 -10.92 10.06 17.70
N TYR A 38 -11.18 9.20 18.68
CA TYR A 38 -11.72 7.86 18.50
C TYR A 38 -13.16 7.73 19.03
N TRP A 39 -13.97 8.78 18.89
CA TRP A 39 -15.34 8.84 19.43
C TRP A 39 -16.25 7.71 18.93
N PHE A 40 -15.98 7.19 17.74
CA PHE A 40 -16.73 6.12 17.08
C PHE A 40 -16.34 4.71 17.55
N ASN A 41 -15.24 4.55 18.31
CA ASN A 41 -14.74 3.24 18.73
C ASN A 41 -15.22 2.87 20.14
N PRO A 42 -16.15 1.89 20.32
CA PRO A 42 -16.69 1.51 21.62
C PRO A 42 -15.62 0.93 22.55
N MET A 43 -14.56 0.30 22.02
CA MET A 43 -13.47 -0.26 22.83
C MET A 43 -12.71 0.84 23.58
N VAL A 44 -12.52 2.01 22.95
CA VAL A 44 -11.90 3.17 23.59
C VAL A 44 -12.72 3.64 24.78
N TRP A 45 -14.04 3.70 24.67
CA TRP A 45 -14.93 4.06 25.77
C TRP A 45 -14.88 3.06 26.94
N LEU A 46 -14.83 1.76 26.65
CA LEU A 46 -14.67 0.73 27.65
C LEU A 46 -13.31 0.81 28.36
N ALA A 47 -12.23 1.00 27.60
CA ALA A 47 -10.90 1.16 28.14
C ALA A 47 -10.81 2.38 29.08
N PHE A 48 -11.36 3.53 28.72
CA PHE A 48 -11.39 4.72 29.56
C PHE A 48 -12.23 4.54 30.82
N ARG A 49 -13.36 3.85 30.70
CA ARG A 49 -14.18 3.53 31.87
C ARG A 49 -13.42 2.68 32.86
N GLN A 50 -12.71 1.66 32.38
CA GLN A 50 -11.91 0.77 33.23
C GLN A 50 -10.75 1.54 33.87
N MET A 51 -10.04 2.34 33.08
CA MET A 51 -8.89 3.10 33.54
C MET A 51 -9.26 4.12 34.62
N ARG A 52 -10.40 4.84 34.52
CA ARG A 52 -10.89 5.72 35.59
C ARG A 52 -11.09 4.96 36.92
N ARG A 53 -11.61 3.71 36.83
CA ARG A 53 -11.79 2.86 38.00
C ARG A 53 -10.46 2.43 38.62
N ASP A 54 -9.50 2.08 37.80
CA ASP A 54 -8.20 1.63 38.24
C ASP A 54 -7.38 2.77 38.84
N ARG A 55 -7.51 3.99 38.28
CA ARG A 55 -6.89 5.21 38.80
C ARG A 55 -7.32 5.49 40.24
N GLU A 56 -8.62 5.51 40.53
CA GLU A 56 -9.12 5.70 41.87
C GLU A 56 -8.62 4.62 42.84
N ALA A 57 -8.66 3.34 42.44
CA ALA A 57 -8.16 2.25 43.19
C ALA A 57 -6.64 2.33 43.44
N TYR A 58 -5.90 2.92 42.51
CA TYR A 58 -4.46 3.14 42.63
C TYR A 58 -4.15 4.29 43.61
N CYS A 59 -4.94 5.37 43.61
CA CYS A 59 -4.85 6.44 44.58
C CYS A 59 -5.14 5.89 45.99
N ASP A 60 -6.23 5.11 46.18
CA ASP A 60 -6.50 4.46 47.43
C ASP A 60 -5.35 3.58 47.90
N TRP A 61 -4.79 2.78 46.99
CA TRP A 61 -3.66 1.91 47.32
C TRP A 61 -2.41 2.70 47.74
N THR A 62 -2.14 3.85 47.11
CA THR A 62 -1.02 4.71 47.49
C THR A 62 -1.20 5.29 48.88
N VAL A 63 -2.41 5.80 49.21
CA VAL A 63 -2.75 6.27 50.53
C VAL A 63 -2.57 5.16 51.57
N LEU A 64 -3.06 3.93 51.30
CA LEU A 64 -2.91 2.77 52.20
C LEU A 64 -1.45 2.36 52.42
N THR A 65 -0.55 2.64 51.48
CA THR A 65 0.89 2.38 51.65
C THR A 65 1.55 3.38 52.61
N GLU A 66 1.04 4.62 52.67
CA GLU A 66 1.52 5.66 53.59
C GLU A 66 0.99 5.48 55.01
N LEU A 67 -0.22 4.87 55.17
CA LEU A 67 -0.79 4.54 56.45
C LEU A 67 -0.10 3.29 57.02
N SER A 68 0.64 3.47 58.10
CA SER A 68 1.46 2.42 58.75
C SER A 68 0.68 1.45 59.60
N ASP A 69 -0.49 1.84 60.12
CA ASP A 69 -1.33 1.07 61.05
C ASP A 69 -2.57 0.48 60.36
N GLU A 70 -2.93 -0.74 60.74
CA GLU A 70 -4.12 -1.45 60.25
C GLU A 70 -5.41 -0.74 60.66
N ASN A 71 -5.47 -0.15 61.83
CA ASN A 71 -6.62 0.64 62.27
C ASN A 71 -6.81 1.89 61.43
N ALA A 72 -5.73 2.58 61.06
CA ALA A 72 -5.78 3.75 60.17
C ALA A 72 -6.33 3.38 58.79
N ARG A 73 -6.00 2.21 58.26
CA ARG A 73 -6.53 1.69 56.98
C ARG A 73 -8.03 1.40 57.06
N ILE A 74 -8.49 0.83 58.18
CA ILE A 74 -9.92 0.60 58.40
C ILE A 74 -10.66 1.93 58.50
N GLN A 75 -10.10 2.92 59.19
CA GLN A 75 -10.69 4.27 59.28
C GLN A 75 -10.75 4.97 57.92
N TYR A 76 -9.69 4.85 57.09
CA TYR A 76 -9.71 5.34 55.71
C TYR A 76 -10.86 4.72 54.92
N GLY A 77 -11.06 3.41 54.98
CA GLY A 77 -12.18 2.72 54.33
C GLY A 77 -13.54 3.22 54.80
N LYS A 78 -13.71 3.52 56.10
CA LYS A 78 -14.93 4.13 56.65
C LYS A 78 -15.14 5.55 56.17
N THR A 79 -14.07 6.36 56.10
CA THR A 79 -14.12 7.74 55.52
C THR A 79 -14.63 7.71 54.09
N ILE A 80 -14.10 6.84 53.24
CA ILE A 80 -14.55 6.69 51.84
C ILE A 80 -16.04 6.31 51.77
N LEU A 81 -16.48 5.38 52.63
CA LEU A 81 -17.89 4.95 52.69
C LEU A 81 -18.80 6.08 53.15
N HIS A 82 -18.41 6.77 54.24
CA HIS A 82 -19.16 7.89 54.81
C HIS A 82 -19.29 9.06 53.82
N PHE A 83 -18.21 9.41 53.14
CA PHE A 83 -18.22 10.44 52.13
C PHE A 83 -19.11 10.07 50.94
N ALA A 84 -19.03 8.83 50.46
CA ALA A 84 -19.87 8.37 49.34
C ALA A 84 -21.38 8.30 49.74
N ALA A 85 -21.73 8.07 51.00
CA ALA A 85 -23.10 8.07 51.48
C ALA A 85 -23.69 9.47 51.52
N ARG A 86 -22.88 10.49 51.82
CA ARG A 86 -23.28 11.91 51.83
C ARG A 86 -23.44 12.53 50.45
N CYS A 87 -22.72 12.07 49.45
CA CYS A 87 -22.81 12.56 48.06
C CYS A 87 -24.11 12.19 47.33
N LYS A 88 -25.14 11.67 48.00
CA LYS A 88 -26.44 11.31 47.41
C LYS A 88 -27.28 12.50 46.93
N THR A 89 -26.90 13.72 47.22
CA THR A 89 -27.65 14.91 46.83
C THR A 89 -26.77 15.93 46.09
N ARG A 90 -27.00 16.00 44.76
CA ARG A 90 -26.65 17.14 43.88
C ARG A 90 -25.17 17.52 43.75
N PHE A 91 -24.64 17.28 42.63
CA PHE A 91 -23.91 18.12 41.68
C PHE A 91 -23.05 17.24 40.79
N PHE A 92 -23.26 17.38 39.49
CA PHE A 92 -22.28 17.01 38.47
C PHE A 92 -21.02 17.86 38.68
N THR A 93 -20.11 17.38 39.49
CA THR A 93 -18.76 17.97 39.56
C THR A 93 -17.80 16.99 38.93
N ALA A 94 -16.85 17.53 38.16
CA ALA A 94 -15.86 16.83 37.36
C ALA A 94 -14.91 15.91 38.14
N ASN A 95 -15.05 15.80 39.44
CA ASN A 95 -14.18 15.05 40.34
C ASN A 95 -14.80 13.73 40.79
N GLY A 96 -14.06 12.66 40.69
CA GLY A 96 -14.41 11.25 40.82
C GLY A 96 -15.02 10.74 42.16
N LEU A 97 -15.30 11.60 43.12
CA LEU A 97 -15.78 11.18 44.45
C LEU A 97 -17.26 10.78 44.50
N CYS A 98 -18.10 11.18 43.56
CA CYS A 98 -19.53 10.83 43.47
C CYS A 98 -19.74 9.66 42.46
N GLN A 99 -19.33 8.46 42.84
CA GLN A 99 -19.29 7.34 41.93
C GLN A 99 -20.46 6.34 42.14
N ASN A 100 -20.86 5.64 41.05
CA ASN A 100 -21.85 4.58 40.98
C ASN A 100 -21.53 3.49 42.05
N LYS A 101 -22.58 2.89 42.68
CA LYS A 101 -22.47 1.82 43.70
C LYS A 101 -21.47 0.69 43.33
N ALA A 102 -21.38 0.32 42.05
CA ALA A 102 -20.43 -0.67 41.55
C ALA A 102 -18.95 -0.24 41.72
N HIS A 103 -18.68 1.05 41.50
CA HIS A 103 -17.35 1.63 41.64
C HIS A 103 -16.89 1.71 43.07
N LEU A 104 -17.79 2.15 43.97
CA LEU A 104 -17.54 2.17 45.39
C LEU A 104 -17.26 0.74 45.94
N LYS A 105 -18.09 -0.23 45.53
CA LYS A 105 -17.88 -1.63 45.91
C LYS A 105 -16.51 -2.16 45.46
N TYR A 106 -16.07 -1.77 44.28
CA TYR A 106 -14.76 -2.13 43.73
C TYR A 106 -13.61 -1.53 44.58
N ARG A 107 -13.68 -0.23 44.90
CA ARG A 107 -12.70 0.46 45.77
C ARG A 107 -12.63 -0.22 47.14
N LEU A 108 -13.77 -0.38 47.82
CA LEU A 108 -13.82 -1.01 49.16
C LEU A 108 -13.26 -2.45 49.16
N LYS A 109 -13.58 -3.24 48.14
CA LYS A 109 -13.01 -4.59 48.01
C LYS A 109 -11.48 -4.57 47.92
N ARG A 110 -10.92 -3.56 47.23
CA ARG A 110 -9.47 -3.37 47.10
C ARG A 110 -8.84 -2.89 48.41
N ILE A 111 -9.51 -1.99 49.14
CA ILE A 111 -9.07 -1.50 50.46
C ILE A 111 -9.02 -2.63 51.46
N VAL A 112 -10.09 -3.43 51.55
CA VAL A 112 -10.15 -4.60 52.48
C VAL A 112 -9.14 -5.67 52.11
N GLY A 113 -8.93 -5.91 50.80
CA GLY A 113 -7.97 -6.89 50.29
C GLY A 113 -6.55 -6.35 50.13
N TYR A 114 -6.22 -5.21 50.77
CA TYR A 114 -4.90 -4.59 50.64
C TYR A 114 -3.79 -5.53 51.11
N GLN A 115 -2.83 -5.77 50.24
CA GLN A 115 -1.58 -6.45 50.53
C GLN A 115 -0.41 -5.59 50.05
N ARG A 116 0.60 -5.39 50.89
CA ARG A 116 1.77 -4.62 50.51
C ARG A 116 2.50 -5.32 49.39
N ASP A 117 2.75 -4.57 48.31
CA ASP A 117 3.45 -5.11 47.12
C ASP A 117 4.86 -5.61 47.46
N THR A 118 5.13 -6.84 47.10
CA THR A 118 6.47 -7.39 47.16
C THR A 118 7.35 -6.79 46.05
N LYS A 119 8.66 -6.68 46.31
CA LYS A 119 9.63 -6.22 45.32
C LYS A 119 9.51 -6.99 43.98
N TRP A 120 9.21 -8.29 44.09
CA TRP A 120 9.01 -9.18 42.95
C TRP A 120 7.84 -8.76 42.04
N ARG A 121 6.68 -8.41 42.58
CA ARG A 121 5.52 -7.95 41.81
C ARG A 121 5.82 -6.67 41.03
N LYS A 122 6.58 -5.75 41.62
CA LYS A 122 7.01 -4.51 40.93
C LYS A 122 7.96 -4.81 39.77
N ILE A 123 8.87 -5.77 39.92
CA ILE A 123 9.79 -6.20 38.85
C ILE A 123 9.00 -6.86 37.72
N VAL A 124 8.12 -7.83 38.02
CA VAL A 124 7.29 -8.49 37.02
C VAL A 124 6.41 -7.50 36.26
N GLY A 125 5.80 -6.52 36.94
CA GLY A 125 5.00 -5.48 36.30
C GLY A 125 5.82 -4.63 35.32
N ARG A 126 7.05 -4.24 35.71
CA ARG A 126 7.96 -3.49 34.81
C ARG A 126 8.41 -4.32 33.62
N CYS A 127 8.73 -5.60 33.81
CA CYS A 127 9.09 -6.51 32.73
C CYS A 127 7.94 -6.70 31.73
N LEU A 128 6.71 -6.89 32.19
CA LEU A 128 5.53 -6.99 31.33
C LEU A 128 5.29 -5.71 30.54
N LEU A 129 5.46 -4.54 31.17
CA LEU A 129 5.30 -3.26 30.50
C LEU A 129 6.38 -3.04 29.45
N SER A 130 7.63 -3.45 29.73
CA SER A 130 8.73 -3.39 28.76
C SER A 130 8.52 -4.35 27.59
N ILE A 131 8.01 -5.54 27.82
CA ILE A 131 7.66 -6.52 26.77
C ILE A 131 6.53 -5.95 25.89
N LEU A 132 5.50 -5.37 26.51
CA LEU A 132 4.39 -4.75 25.77
C LEU A 132 4.87 -3.58 24.92
N ALA A 133 5.73 -2.71 25.47
CA ALA A 133 6.35 -1.60 24.72
C ALA A 133 7.20 -2.09 23.54
N LEU A 134 7.95 -3.18 23.75
CA LEU A 134 8.74 -3.81 22.70
C LEU A 134 7.84 -4.38 21.59
N LEU A 135 6.76 -5.09 21.96
CA LEU A 135 5.80 -5.62 20.99
C LEU A 135 5.13 -4.48 20.18
N CYS A 136 4.75 -3.37 20.84
CA CYS A 136 4.21 -2.20 20.16
C CYS A 136 5.24 -1.55 19.21
N SER A 137 6.52 -1.54 19.59
CA SER A 137 7.61 -1.00 18.74
C SER A 137 7.82 -1.81 17.46
N PHE A 138 7.59 -3.12 17.49
CA PHE A 138 7.63 -3.96 16.29
C PHE A 138 6.42 -3.77 15.37
N GLN A 139 5.30 -3.25 15.90
CA GLN A 139 4.12 -2.95 15.06
C GLN A 139 4.28 -1.65 14.26
N ILE A 140 5.08 -0.70 14.73
CA ILE A 140 5.29 0.60 14.06
C ILE A 140 5.95 0.42 12.69
N PRO A 141 7.04 -0.35 12.51
CA PRO A 141 7.59 -0.63 11.18
C PRO A 141 6.61 -1.39 10.26
N ALA A 142 5.85 -2.33 10.80
CA ALA A 142 4.84 -3.07 10.02
C ALA A 142 3.69 -2.17 9.56
N LEU A 143 3.24 -1.24 10.41
CA LEU A 143 2.25 -0.21 10.05
C LEU A 143 2.81 0.82 9.08
N ALA A 144 4.08 1.21 9.21
CA ALA A 144 4.77 2.09 8.26
C ALA A 144 4.94 1.41 6.89
N LEU A 145 5.32 0.13 6.86
CA LEU A 145 5.36 -0.68 5.64
C LEU A 145 3.96 -0.85 5.00
N CYS A 146 2.89 -0.95 5.82
CA CYS A 146 1.52 -0.96 5.30
C CYS A 146 1.03 0.44 4.88
N ALA A 147 1.58 1.52 5.43
CA ALA A 147 1.24 2.89 5.04
C ALA A 147 2.02 3.38 3.81
N GLU A 148 3.21 2.83 3.56
CA GLU A 148 3.96 3.05 2.31
C GLU A 148 3.36 2.29 1.12
N ASN A 149 2.48 1.31 1.34
CA ASN A 149 1.83 0.51 0.29
C ASN A 149 0.49 1.09 -0.20
N ASN A 150 0.29 2.40 -0.19
CA ASN A 150 -0.73 3.05 -1.01
C ASN A 150 -0.18 3.33 -2.42
N GLU A 151 0.64 2.39 -2.95
CA GLU A 151 1.30 2.45 -4.26
C GLU A 151 0.39 1.99 -5.41
N ASP A 152 -0.91 1.85 -5.16
CA ASP A 152 -1.85 1.50 -6.22
C ASP A 152 -2.12 2.67 -7.17
N TYR A 153 -1.63 3.88 -6.83
CA TYR A 153 -1.75 5.05 -7.69
C TYR A 153 -0.43 5.79 -7.88
N TYR A 154 -0.14 6.13 -9.13
CA TYR A 154 1.01 6.94 -9.49
C TYR A 154 0.68 8.43 -9.32
N THR A 155 1.52 9.16 -8.60
CA THR A 155 1.40 10.62 -8.47
C THR A 155 2.47 11.29 -9.32
N PRO A 156 2.11 11.92 -10.46
CA PRO A 156 3.06 12.63 -11.30
C PRO A 156 3.73 13.78 -10.54
N SER A 157 5.05 13.92 -10.65
CA SER A 157 5.82 14.96 -9.94
C SER A 157 5.66 16.38 -10.53
N THR A 158 5.10 16.51 -11.72
CA THR A 158 4.88 17.79 -12.42
C THR A 158 3.51 17.85 -13.06
N SER A 159 2.89 19.04 -13.08
CA SER A 159 1.67 19.26 -13.87
C SER A 159 2.00 19.11 -15.38
N ARG A 160 1.21 18.31 -16.08
CA ARG A 160 1.35 18.03 -17.50
C ARG A 160 0.23 18.70 -18.28
N LEU A 161 0.52 19.05 -19.53
CA LEU A 161 -0.52 19.45 -20.47
C LEU A 161 -1.28 18.19 -20.88
N MET A 162 -2.48 18.03 -20.34
CA MET A 162 -3.38 16.91 -20.64
C MET A 162 -4.65 17.43 -21.28
N SER A 163 -5.08 16.80 -22.36
CA SER A 163 -6.38 16.99 -22.99
C SER A 163 -7.20 15.72 -22.87
N GLN A 164 -8.53 15.85 -22.80
CA GLN A 164 -9.44 14.71 -22.77
C GLN A 164 -9.71 14.24 -24.22
N GLY A 165 -9.55 12.92 -24.42
CA GLY A 165 -9.93 12.26 -25.68
C GLY A 165 -11.40 11.82 -25.63
N ASP A 166 -12.15 12.09 -26.67
CA ASP A 166 -13.52 11.61 -26.83
C ASP A 166 -13.51 10.21 -27.48
N TRP A 167 -13.12 9.22 -26.67
CA TRP A 167 -12.94 7.84 -27.13
C TRP A 167 -13.90 6.84 -26.46
N GLN A 168 -14.92 7.31 -25.75
CA GLN A 168 -15.86 6.45 -25.02
C GLN A 168 -16.48 5.38 -25.93
N ASP A 169 -16.89 5.74 -27.13
CA ASP A 169 -17.53 4.81 -28.07
C ASP A 169 -16.56 3.72 -28.56
N LEU A 170 -15.25 4.02 -28.61
CA LEU A 170 -14.23 3.06 -29.04
C LEU A 170 -14.04 1.93 -28.01
N PHE A 171 -14.31 2.19 -26.74
CA PHE A 171 -14.26 1.17 -25.69
C PHE A 171 -15.49 0.24 -25.68
N SER A 172 -16.54 0.58 -26.43
CA SER A 172 -17.73 -0.27 -26.62
C SER A 172 -18.33 -0.83 -25.30
N GLY A 173 -18.25 -0.04 -24.23
CA GLY A 173 -18.74 -0.41 -22.90
C GLY A 173 -17.78 -1.24 -22.05
N ILE A 174 -16.60 -1.61 -22.54
CA ILE A 174 -15.55 -2.26 -21.75
C ILE A 174 -14.88 -1.18 -20.86
N ASN A 175 -14.68 -1.49 -19.57
CA ASN A 175 -13.99 -0.59 -18.67
C ASN A 175 -12.50 -0.50 -19.03
N GLY A 176 -11.93 0.71 -18.97
CA GLY A 176 -10.53 0.89 -19.25
C GLY A 176 -10.10 2.33 -19.30
N CYS A 177 -8.86 2.54 -19.72
CA CYS A 177 -8.29 3.87 -19.92
C CYS A 177 -7.31 3.88 -21.08
N ALA A 178 -7.02 5.07 -21.61
CA ALA A 178 -6.03 5.27 -22.65
C ALA A 178 -5.19 6.52 -22.40
N VAL A 179 -3.93 6.45 -22.79
CA VAL A 179 -2.98 7.56 -22.80
C VAL A 179 -2.30 7.58 -24.14
N VAL A 180 -2.30 8.73 -24.81
CA VAL A 180 -1.50 9.00 -26.03
C VAL A 180 -0.64 10.23 -25.76
N TYR A 181 0.63 10.16 -26.10
CA TYR A 181 1.57 11.27 -26.00
C TYR A 181 2.15 11.61 -27.36
N ASP A 182 1.99 12.87 -27.78
CA ASP A 182 2.58 13.46 -28.97
C ASP A 182 3.94 14.03 -28.59
N LEU A 183 5.01 13.49 -29.20
CA LEU A 183 6.39 13.90 -28.89
C LEU A 183 6.68 15.33 -29.28
N ASP A 184 6.26 15.74 -30.48
CA ASP A 184 6.52 17.09 -31.02
C ASP A 184 5.73 18.15 -30.27
N ALA A 185 4.44 17.88 -30.01
CA ALA A 185 3.59 18.80 -29.28
C ALA A 185 3.87 18.77 -27.76
N SER A 186 4.58 17.76 -27.25
CA SER A 186 4.80 17.52 -25.82
C SER A 186 3.49 17.49 -25.04
N GLN A 187 2.45 16.87 -25.60
CA GLN A 187 1.08 16.87 -25.07
C GLN A 187 0.55 15.46 -24.86
N TYR A 188 -0.12 15.26 -23.73
CA TYR A 188 -0.88 14.05 -23.45
C TYR A 188 -2.35 14.23 -23.86
N THR A 189 -2.93 13.22 -24.50
CA THR A 189 -4.38 13.08 -24.67
C THR A 189 -4.78 11.82 -23.92
N VAL A 190 -5.78 11.92 -23.04
CA VAL A 190 -6.13 10.84 -22.12
C VAL A 190 -7.63 10.55 -22.15
N TYR A 191 -7.98 9.30 -21.91
CA TYR A 191 -9.35 8.86 -21.65
C TYR A 191 -9.40 8.19 -20.29
N ASN A 192 -10.43 8.51 -19.50
CA ASN A 192 -10.65 8.05 -18.14
C ASN A 192 -9.48 8.40 -17.19
N GLU A 193 -9.29 9.71 -16.98
CA GLU A 193 -8.17 10.31 -16.24
C GLU A 193 -7.97 9.72 -14.83
N SER A 194 -9.05 9.28 -14.16
CA SER A 194 -8.95 8.64 -12.84
C SER A 194 -8.23 7.29 -12.86
N GLU A 195 -8.28 6.58 -13.99
CA GLU A 195 -7.71 5.23 -14.12
C GLU A 195 -6.30 5.21 -14.72
N ILE A 196 -5.89 6.27 -15.45
CA ILE A 196 -4.56 6.27 -16.08
C ILE A 196 -3.40 6.22 -15.11
N THR A 197 -3.61 6.59 -13.85
CA THR A 197 -2.62 6.54 -12.76
C THR A 197 -2.75 5.31 -11.88
N HIS A 198 -3.82 4.53 -12.04
CA HIS A 198 -4.04 3.30 -11.28
C HIS A 198 -3.04 2.22 -11.71
N ARG A 199 -2.26 1.71 -10.79
CA ARG A 199 -1.25 0.67 -11.02
C ARG A 199 -1.87 -0.71 -10.95
N VAL A 200 -1.74 -1.45 -12.04
CA VAL A 200 -2.26 -2.80 -12.20
C VAL A 200 -1.16 -3.73 -12.73
N PRO A 201 -1.32 -5.05 -12.68
CA PRO A 201 -0.33 -5.98 -13.24
C PRO A 201 -0.03 -5.69 -14.71
N PRO A 202 1.27 -5.64 -15.10
CA PRO A 202 1.66 -5.32 -16.49
C PRO A 202 1.33 -6.44 -17.48
N CYS A 203 1.03 -7.62 -17.03
CA CYS A 203 0.89 -8.79 -17.88
C CYS A 203 2.11 -8.92 -18.81
N SER A 204 1.93 -9.30 -20.07
CA SER A 204 3.05 -9.50 -21.02
C SER A 204 3.77 -8.22 -21.47
N THR A 205 3.35 -7.01 -21.04
CA THR A 205 4.07 -5.78 -21.39
C THR A 205 5.40 -5.66 -20.63
N PHE A 206 5.57 -6.35 -19.49
CA PHE A 206 6.84 -6.42 -18.76
C PHE A 206 8.00 -6.91 -19.62
N LYS A 207 7.71 -7.73 -20.65
CA LYS A 207 8.70 -8.36 -21.53
C LYS A 207 9.62 -7.35 -22.23
N ILE A 208 9.15 -6.14 -22.46
CA ILE A 208 9.95 -5.04 -23.02
C ILE A 208 11.17 -4.77 -22.13
N TYR A 209 10.94 -4.63 -20.84
CA TYR A 209 11.98 -4.25 -19.86
C TYR A 209 12.76 -5.46 -19.33
N SER A 210 12.15 -6.66 -19.31
CA SER A 210 12.84 -7.92 -19.10
C SER A 210 13.91 -8.15 -20.17
N ALA A 211 13.54 -7.93 -21.46
CA ALA A 211 14.49 -8.00 -22.58
C ALA A 211 15.64 -6.99 -22.42
N LEU A 212 15.29 -5.73 -22.11
CA LEU A 212 16.30 -4.68 -21.94
C LEU A 212 17.27 -5.00 -20.80
N ASN A 213 16.75 -5.48 -19.65
CA ASN A 213 17.59 -5.93 -18.55
C ASN A 213 18.54 -7.04 -18.96
N ALA A 214 18.05 -8.06 -19.66
CA ALA A 214 18.87 -9.19 -20.08
C ALA A 214 19.98 -8.80 -21.08
N LEU A 215 19.70 -7.85 -21.95
CA LEU A 215 20.68 -7.27 -22.88
C LEU A 215 21.73 -6.44 -22.14
N GLU A 216 21.31 -5.56 -21.22
CA GLU A 216 22.25 -4.72 -20.43
C GLU A 216 23.13 -5.54 -19.47
N GLN A 217 22.63 -6.68 -19.01
CA GLN A 217 23.41 -7.63 -18.18
C GLN A 217 24.28 -8.59 -19.02
N GLY A 218 24.18 -8.58 -20.34
CA GLY A 218 24.90 -9.49 -21.21
C GLY A 218 24.44 -10.95 -21.12
N ILE A 219 23.23 -11.21 -20.61
CA ILE A 219 22.61 -12.55 -20.54
C ILE A 219 22.27 -13.02 -21.96
N ILE A 220 21.80 -12.11 -22.79
CA ILE A 220 21.66 -12.22 -24.23
C ILE A 220 22.34 -11.00 -24.88
N THR A 221 22.68 -11.12 -26.16
CA THR A 221 23.19 -9.96 -26.95
C THR A 221 22.34 -9.79 -28.22
N PRO A 222 22.41 -8.63 -28.89
CA PRO A 222 21.69 -8.46 -30.17
C PRO A 222 21.99 -9.56 -31.18
N GLU A 223 23.22 -10.10 -31.21
CA GLU A 223 23.67 -11.13 -32.15
C GLU A 223 23.40 -12.54 -31.63
N ASN A 224 23.39 -12.73 -30.30
CA ASN A 224 23.24 -14.05 -29.68
C ASN A 224 22.13 -14.04 -28.63
N ASN A 225 20.90 -14.21 -29.10
CA ASN A 225 19.69 -14.19 -28.27
C ASN A 225 18.74 -15.36 -28.57
N MET A 226 19.24 -16.42 -29.21
CA MET A 226 18.50 -17.65 -29.44
C MET A 226 18.56 -18.51 -28.17
N LEU A 227 17.39 -18.91 -27.66
CA LEU A 227 17.26 -19.89 -26.58
C LEU A 227 16.59 -21.14 -27.12
N SER A 228 17.16 -22.30 -26.80
CA SER A 228 16.60 -23.59 -27.21
C SER A 228 15.44 -23.99 -26.28
N TRP A 229 14.41 -24.53 -26.92
CA TRP A 229 13.27 -25.08 -26.21
C TRP A 229 13.71 -26.34 -25.42
N ASP A 230 13.20 -26.45 -24.20
CA ASP A 230 13.56 -27.52 -23.25
C ASP A 230 12.80 -28.85 -23.51
N GLY A 231 11.98 -28.89 -24.55
CA GLY A 231 11.16 -30.06 -24.87
C GLY A 231 9.86 -30.19 -24.07
N THR A 232 9.62 -29.25 -23.13
CA THR A 232 8.38 -29.24 -22.34
C THR A 232 7.23 -28.71 -23.18
N GLU A 233 6.17 -29.48 -23.36
CA GLU A 233 4.96 -29.07 -24.06
C GLU A 233 4.20 -28.00 -23.27
N ARG A 234 3.84 -26.89 -23.94
CA ARG A 234 3.16 -25.72 -23.37
C ARG A 234 1.85 -25.45 -24.07
N GLU A 235 0.99 -24.63 -23.45
CA GLU A 235 -0.39 -24.31 -23.87
C GLU A 235 -0.48 -23.88 -25.35
N PHE A 236 0.50 -23.16 -25.87
CA PHE A 236 0.50 -22.68 -27.28
C PHE A 236 1.56 -23.41 -28.08
N ASP A 237 1.15 -24.07 -29.17
CA ASP A 237 2.05 -24.80 -30.06
C ASP A 237 3.23 -23.94 -30.54
N VAL A 238 2.98 -22.65 -30.81
CA VAL A 238 4.00 -21.70 -31.24
C VAL A 238 5.10 -21.44 -30.21
N TRP A 239 4.91 -21.86 -28.93
CA TRP A 239 5.90 -21.79 -27.89
C TRP A 239 6.82 -23.03 -27.83
N ASN A 240 6.44 -24.10 -28.47
CA ASN A 240 7.10 -25.41 -28.42
C ASN A 240 8.19 -25.55 -29.49
N GLN A 241 9.09 -24.56 -29.54
CA GLN A 241 10.23 -24.46 -30.45
C GLN A 241 11.27 -23.48 -29.94
N ASP A 242 12.44 -23.43 -30.54
CA ASP A 242 13.48 -22.48 -30.27
C ASP A 242 13.02 -21.05 -30.60
N HIS A 243 13.40 -20.07 -29.79
CA HIS A 243 13.05 -18.66 -30.00
C HIS A 243 14.26 -17.73 -29.84
N ASN A 244 14.34 -16.76 -30.72
CA ASN A 244 15.16 -15.57 -30.54
C ASN A 244 14.31 -14.45 -29.90
N LEU A 245 14.95 -13.35 -29.52
CA LEU A 245 14.27 -12.23 -28.84
C LEU A 245 13.08 -11.71 -29.65
N TYR A 246 13.25 -11.55 -30.99
CA TYR A 246 12.17 -11.09 -31.86
C TYR A 246 10.96 -12.01 -31.83
N SER A 247 11.18 -13.31 -32.15
CA SER A 247 10.09 -14.29 -32.19
C SER A 247 9.44 -14.50 -30.81
N ALA A 248 10.21 -14.46 -29.74
CA ALA A 248 9.71 -14.54 -28.38
C ALA A 248 8.83 -13.35 -27.99
N MET A 249 9.21 -12.12 -28.38
CA MET A 249 8.42 -10.93 -28.16
C MET A 249 7.11 -10.95 -28.94
N GLN A 250 7.18 -11.28 -30.24
CA GLN A 250 6.04 -11.36 -31.14
C GLN A 250 5.02 -12.42 -30.72
N LYS A 251 5.49 -13.59 -30.32
CA LYS A 251 4.64 -14.72 -29.87
C LYS A 251 4.34 -14.70 -28.39
N SER A 252 4.85 -13.68 -27.67
CA SER A 252 4.67 -13.51 -26.22
C SER A 252 5.10 -14.74 -25.40
N VAL A 253 6.21 -15.39 -25.75
CA VAL A 253 6.70 -16.68 -25.23
C VAL A 253 7.13 -16.53 -23.78
N ASN A 254 6.34 -16.98 -22.83
CA ASN A 254 6.62 -16.80 -21.40
C ASN A 254 7.94 -17.48 -20.97
N TRP A 255 8.17 -18.71 -21.39
CA TRP A 255 9.35 -19.46 -20.95
C TRP A 255 10.69 -18.79 -21.36
N TYR A 256 10.72 -18.08 -22.50
CA TYR A 256 11.89 -17.35 -22.94
C TYR A 256 12.25 -16.23 -21.92
N PHE A 257 11.26 -15.42 -21.57
CA PHE A 257 11.45 -14.30 -20.60
C PHE A 257 11.69 -14.81 -19.19
N GLN A 258 11.02 -15.89 -18.78
CA GLN A 258 11.31 -16.56 -17.50
C GLN A 258 12.77 -17.02 -17.42
N SER A 259 13.30 -17.59 -18.51
CA SER A 259 14.68 -18.06 -18.55
C SER A 259 15.69 -16.93 -18.40
N ILE A 260 15.51 -15.79 -19.10
CA ILE A 260 16.43 -14.65 -18.98
C ILE A 260 16.28 -13.95 -17.64
N ASP A 261 15.07 -13.85 -17.05
CA ASP A 261 14.84 -13.27 -15.73
C ASP A 261 15.42 -14.13 -14.62
N GLN A 262 15.32 -15.47 -14.74
CA GLN A 262 15.97 -16.40 -13.82
C GLN A 262 17.49 -16.30 -13.89
N ALA A 263 18.06 -16.15 -15.09
CA ALA A 263 19.49 -15.96 -15.27
C ALA A 263 20.00 -14.62 -14.67
N ALA A 264 19.17 -13.56 -14.71
CA ALA A 264 19.46 -12.30 -14.06
C ALA A 264 19.43 -12.43 -12.52
N GLY A 265 18.47 -13.21 -11.99
CA GLY A 265 18.22 -13.35 -10.56
C GLY A 265 17.43 -12.17 -9.97
N VAL A 266 16.80 -12.44 -8.81
CA VAL A 266 15.88 -11.50 -8.12
C VAL A 266 16.53 -10.15 -7.81
N GLU A 267 17.78 -10.16 -7.30
CA GLU A 267 18.47 -8.94 -6.85
C GLU A 267 18.74 -7.99 -8.02
N GLN A 268 19.30 -8.51 -9.12
CA GLN A 268 19.63 -7.70 -10.29
C GLN A 268 18.38 -7.22 -11.01
N LEU A 269 17.39 -8.10 -11.15
CA LEU A 269 16.11 -7.75 -11.73
C LEU A 269 15.42 -6.63 -10.93
N SER A 270 15.37 -6.75 -9.59
CA SER A 270 14.82 -5.73 -8.71
C SER A 270 15.59 -4.40 -8.78
N ALA A 271 16.93 -4.46 -8.82
CA ALA A 271 17.77 -3.27 -8.97
C ALA A 271 17.52 -2.56 -10.31
N PHE A 272 17.37 -3.33 -11.40
CA PHE A 272 17.08 -2.78 -12.72
C PHE A 272 15.71 -2.08 -12.74
N TYR A 273 14.63 -2.73 -12.31
CA TYR A 273 13.28 -2.14 -12.29
C TYR A 273 13.21 -0.88 -11.42
N LYS A 274 13.94 -0.84 -10.29
CA LYS A 274 14.09 0.36 -9.48
C LYS A 274 14.85 1.47 -10.21
N SER A 275 15.94 1.13 -10.92
CA SER A 275 16.77 2.13 -11.62
C SER A 275 16.01 2.84 -12.74
N ILE A 276 15.11 2.15 -13.43
CA ILE A 276 14.25 2.72 -14.47
C ILE A 276 12.96 3.33 -13.95
N HIS A 277 12.66 3.19 -12.64
CA HIS A 277 11.42 3.62 -11.98
C HIS A 277 10.18 2.97 -12.60
N TYR A 278 10.21 1.65 -12.75
CA TYR A 278 9.09 0.90 -13.31
C TYR A 278 7.98 0.70 -12.27
N GLY A 279 6.88 1.42 -12.42
CA GLY A 279 5.72 1.28 -11.57
C GLY A 279 6.07 1.25 -10.07
N ASN A 280 5.61 0.22 -9.36
CA ASN A 280 5.96 0.02 -7.95
C ASN A 280 7.33 -0.66 -7.75
N SER A 281 8.00 -1.11 -8.81
CA SER A 281 9.32 -1.79 -8.80
C SER A 281 9.40 -3.01 -7.89
N VAL A 282 8.29 -3.67 -7.56
CA VAL A 282 8.23 -4.80 -6.63
C VAL A 282 8.24 -6.11 -7.42
N ILE A 283 9.37 -6.83 -7.39
CA ILE A 283 9.54 -8.13 -8.07
C ILE A 283 9.11 -9.31 -7.18
N GLY A 284 9.18 -9.16 -5.85
CA GLY A 284 8.97 -10.29 -4.94
C GLY A 284 10.14 -11.27 -4.96
N ASN A 285 9.89 -12.51 -4.56
CA ASN A 285 10.92 -13.56 -4.47
C ASN A 285 10.85 -14.57 -5.64
N ASP A 286 9.90 -14.39 -6.57
CA ASP A 286 9.66 -15.29 -7.70
C ASP A 286 9.83 -14.54 -9.03
N THR A 287 10.89 -14.88 -9.76
CA THR A 287 11.17 -14.34 -11.11
C THR A 287 10.31 -14.96 -12.20
N THR A 288 9.50 -15.96 -11.89
CA THR A 288 8.74 -16.71 -12.88
C THR A 288 7.33 -16.23 -13.11
N ASN A 289 6.77 -15.39 -12.19
CA ASN A 289 5.38 -14.96 -12.27
C ASN A 289 5.07 -13.56 -11.67
N TYR A 290 6.10 -12.74 -11.41
CA TYR A 290 5.95 -11.43 -10.74
C TYR A 290 5.10 -10.41 -11.53
N TRP A 291 4.89 -10.62 -12.83
CA TRP A 291 4.13 -9.75 -13.75
C TRP A 291 2.65 -10.09 -13.89
N ASN A 292 2.22 -11.28 -13.41
CA ASN A 292 0.89 -11.83 -13.65
C ASN A 292 0.04 -11.84 -12.37
N GLY A 293 -0.45 -10.66 -11.97
CA GLY A 293 -1.36 -10.53 -10.83
C GLY A 293 -0.72 -10.64 -9.45
N SER A 294 0.64 -10.69 -9.36
CA SER A 294 1.33 -10.85 -8.07
C SER A 294 1.86 -9.53 -7.51
N SER A 295 3.12 -9.19 -7.78
CA SER A 295 3.79 -8.09 -7.06
C SER A 295 4.03 -6.85 -7.91
N LEU A 296 4.43 -7.03 -9.19
CA LEU A 296 4.75 -5.91 -10.07
C LEU A 296 3.49 -5.25 -10.61
N LYS A 297 3.40 -3.92 -10.45
CA LYS A 297 2.27 -3.13 -10.94
C LYS A 297 2.77 -1.87 -11.63
N ILE A 298 2.02 -1.40 -12.63
CA ILE A 298 2.32 -0.18 -13.40
C ILE A 298 1.02 0.44 -13.90
N SER A 299 0.98 1.75 -14.05
CA SER A 299 -0.15 2.50 -14.59
C SER A 299 0.03 2.78 -16.10
N ALA A 300 -1.07 3.11 -16.78
CA ALA A 300 -1.02 3.44 -18.20
C ALA A 300 -0.14 4.67 -18.47
N LEU A 301 -0.19 5.66 -17.59
CA LEU A 301 0.65 6.85 -17.71
C LEU A 301 2.14 6.52 -17.59
N GLU A 302 2.52 5.68 -16.59
CA GLU A 302 3.91 5.24 -16.42
C GLU A 302 4.40 4.40 -17.60
N GLN A 303 3.54 3.56 -18.20
CA GLN A 303 3.89 2.82 -19.43
C GLN A 303 4.34 3.76 -20.54
N VAL A 304 3.58 4.83 -20.80
CA VAL A 304 3.94 5.84 -21.82
C VAL A 304 5.24 6.55 -21.46
N GLU A 305 5.42 6.96 -20.21
CA GLU A 305 6.65 7.64 -19.78
C GLU A 305 7.89 6.76 -19.91
N LEU A 306 7.77 5.48 -19.62
CA LEU A 306 8.87 4.53 -19.78
C LEU A 306 9.17 4.27 -21.26
N LEU A 307 8.16 4.23 -22.14
CA LEU A 307 8.34 4.10 -23.58
C LEU A 307 9.05 5.33 -24.16
N ILE A 308 8.71 6.55 -23.72
CA ILE A 308 9.43 7.77 -24.09
C ILE A 308 10.90 7.68 -23.68
N LYS A 309 11.18 7.24 -22.45
CA LYS A 309 12.55 7.07 -21.96
C LYS A 309 13.32 5.98 -22.74
N LEU A 310 12.67 4.88 -23.08
CA LEU A 310 13.23 3.84 -23.94
C LEU A 310 13.60 4.41 -25.32
N TYR A 311 12.68 5.10 -25.95
CA TYR A 311 12.85 5.69 -27.28
C TYR A 311 13.99 6.71 -27.32
N THR A 312 14.03 7.62 -26.34
CA THR A 312 15.04 8.67 -26.24
C THR A 312 16.34 8.21 -25.58
N ASN A 313 16.43 6.96 -25.15
CA ASN A 313 17.52 6.41 -24.37
C ASN A 313 17.93 7.30 -23.17
N SER A 314 16.94 7.84 -22.45
CA SER A 314 17.19 8.76 -21.33
C SER A 314 17.97 8.13 -20.16
N TRP A 315 18.10 6.81 -20.12
CA TRP A 315 18.88 6.08 -19.13
C TRP A 315 20.37 5.95 -19.50
N GLY A 316 20.74 6.20 -20.76
CA GLY A 316 22.11 6.04 -21.27
C GLY A 316 22.56 4.59 -21.39
N PHE A 317 21.63 3.67 -21.66
CA PHE A 317 21.94 2.28 -21.98
C PHE A 317 22.61 2.12 -23.34
N ASN A 318 23.14 0.91 -23.63
CA ASN A 318 23.73 0.67 -24.92
C ASN A 318 22.70 0.84 -26.05
N ASN A 319 23.01 1.68 -27.04
CA ASN A 319 22.10 1.96 -28.16
C ASN A 319 21.75 0.71 -28.97
N GLU A 320 22.67 -0.24 -29.12
CA GLU A 320 22.40 -1.52 -29.81
C GLU A 320 21.36 -2.35 -29.06
N ASN A 321 21.37 -2.33 -27.72
CA ASN A 321 20.40 -3.00 -26.88
C ASN A 321 19.01 -2.33 -26.99
N ILE A 322 18.95 -1.00 -26.96
CA ILE A 322 17.71 -0.24 -27.18
C ILE A 322 17.11 -0.58 -28.54
N GLU A 323 17.93 -0.56 -29.62
CA GLU A 323 17.47 -0.89 -30.97
C GLU A 323 17.04 -2.37 -31.09
N ALA A 324 17.69 -3.30 -30.39
CA ALA A 324 17.27 -4.70 -30.35
C ALA A 324 15.88 -4.86 -29.72
N VAL A 325 15.60 -4.15 -28.63
CA VAL A 325 14.27 -4.15 -28.00
C VAL A 325 13.23 -3.51 -28.91
N LYS A 326 13.52 -2.34 -29.50
CA LYS A 326 12.62 -1.68 -30.47
C LYS A 326 12.31 -2.62 -31.65
N ASN A 327 13.33 -3.23 -32.23
CA ASN A 327 13.14 -4.19 -33.32
C ASN A 327 12.29 -5.41 -32.91
N ALA A 328 12.44 -5.89 -31.69
CA ALA A 328 11.61 -6.99 -31.17
C ALA A 328 10.13 -6.57 -31.00
N MET A 329 9.85 -5.30 -30.74
CA MET A 329 8.50 -4.71 -30.63
C MET A 329 7.86 -4.37 -31.98
N ARG A 330 8.59 -4.39 -33.09
CA ARG A 330 8.11 -3.92 -34.40
C ARG A 330 7.00 -4.82 -34.94
N LEU A 331 5.80 -4.28 -35.16
CA LEU A 331 4.61 -5.00 -35.59
C LEU A 331 4.32 -4.82 -37.10
N SER A 332 4.39 -3.60 -37.59
CA SER A 332 4.10 -3.30 -38.99
C SER A 332 4.95 -2.16 -39.51
N VAL A 333 5.17 -2.17 -40.84
CA VAL A 333 5.88 -1.13 -41.56
C VAL A 333 5.05 -0.77 -42.78
N SER A 334 4.75 0.50 -42.99
CA SER A 334 4.19 1.05 -44.22
C SER A 334 5.09 2.15 -44.74
N ASP A 335 4.75 2.74 -45.88
CA ASP A 335 5.60 3.74 -46.57
C ASP A 335 5.99 4.92 -45.67
N ASN A 336 5.12 5.33 -44.74
CA ASN A 336 5.32 6.51 -43.91
C ASN A 336 5.20 6.25 -42.41
N THR A 337 4.88 5.02 -41.99
CA THR A 337 4.65 4.70 -40.57
C THR A 337 5.27 3.37 -40.16
N VAL A 338 5.78 3.31 -38.92
CA VAL A 338 6.24 2.09 -38.31
C VAL A 338 5.59 1.97 -36.92
N LEU A 339 4.83 0.90 -36.75
CA LEU A 339 4.17 0.62 -35.45
C LEU A 339 5.01 -0.37 -34.63
N TYR A 340 5.27 -0.01 -33.41
CA TYR A 340 5.91 -0.83 -32.38
C TYR A 340 4.96 -1.02 -31.23
N GLY A 341 4.86 -2.24 -30.70
CA GLY A 341 3.95 -2.48 -29.60
C GLY A 341 4.10 -3.83 -28.94
N LYS A 342 3.51 -3.93 -27.77
CA LYS A 342 3.40 -5.18 -27.02
C LYS A 342 2.02 -5.29 -26.39
N SER A 343 1.34 -6.40 -26.63
CA SER A 343 0.08 -6.76 -26.00
C SER A 343 0.32 -7.55 -24.70
N GLY A 344 -0.65 -7.47 -23.79
CA GLY A 344 -0.68 -8.28 -22.56
C GLY A 344 -2.10 -8.68 -22.26
N THR A 345 -2.31 -9.92 -21.81
CA THR A 345 -3.60 -10.43 -21.35
C THR A 345 -3.44 -10.98 -19.94
N GLY A 346 -4.33 -10.57 -19.05
CA GLY A 346 -4.42 -11.07 -17.68
C GLY A 346 -5.62 -12.00 -17.55
N LYS A 347 -5.42 -13.14 -16.89
CA LYS A 347 -6.46 -14.17 -16.70
C LYS A 347 -6.75 -14.42 -15.23
N ILE A 348 -8.02 -14.66 -14.90
CA ILE A 348 -8.45 -15.27 -13.63
C ILE A 348 -9.09 -16.63 -13.99
N GLY A 349 -8.39 -17.71 -13.64
CA GLY A 349 -8.73 -19.03 -14.19
C GLY A 349 -8.55 -19.06 -15.70
N ASN A 350 -9.61 -19.38 -16.44
CA ASN A 350 -9.62 -19.41 -17.91
C ASN A 350 -10.30 -18.21 -18.55
N VAL A 351 -10.62 -17.16 -17.77
CA VAL A 351 -11.33 -15.97 -18.26
C VAL A 351 -10.34 -14.82 -18.40
N ASP A 352 -10.34 -14.16 -19.55
CA ASP A 352 -9.57 -12.97 -19.83
C ASP A 352 -10.26 -11.76 -19.14
N VAL A 353 -9.57 -11.13 -18.18
CA VAL A 353 -10.10 -10.06 -17.34
C VAL A 353 -9.31 -8.76 -17.41
N ALA A 354 -8.18 -8.77 -18.09
CA ALA A 354 -7.36 -7.59 -18.29
C ALA A 354 -6.65 -7.63 -19.64
N GLY A 355 -6.65 -6.51 -20.35
CA GLY A 355 -6.00 -6.34 -21.63
C GLY A 355 -5.09 -5.12 -21.66
N TRP A 356 -3.88 -5.29 -22.16
CA TRP A 356 -2.93 -4.22 -22.40
C TRP A 356 -2.52 -4.15 -23.87
N PHE A 357 -2.37 -2.95 -24.40
CA PHE A 357 -1.55 -2.70 -25.58
C PHE A 357 -0.78 -1.40 -25.40
N VAL A 358 0.55 -1.50 -25.42
CA VAL A 358 1.46 -0.38 -25.20
C VAL A 358 2.49 -0.32 -26.32
N GLY A 359 2.87 0.89 -26.73
CA GLY A 359 3.82 1.03 -27.83
C GLY A 359 3.99 2.46 -28.29
N PHE A 360 4.55 2.59 -29.47
CA PHE A 360 4.69 3.86 -30.15
C PHE A 360 4.60 3.68 -31.67
N GLU A 361 4.21 4.75 -32.35
CA GLU A 361 4.17 4.83 -33.81
C GLU A 361 5.04 5.96 -34.29
N GLU A 362 5.98 5.64 -35.16
CA GLU A 362 6.80 6.60 -35.87
C GLU A 362 6.07 7.00 -37.16
N GLN A 363 5.79 8.29 -37.37
CA GLN A 363 5.13 8.82 -38.54
C GLN A 363 5.82 10.09 -38.98
N ALA A 364 6.32 10.15 -40.24
CA ALA A 364 6.77 11.33 -41.00
C ALA A 364 7.30 12.52 -40.16
N GLY A 365 8.25 12.26 -39.24
CA GLY A 365 8.92 13.29 -38.45
C GLY A 365 8.39 13.47 -37.02
N ASN A 366 7.35 12.75 -36.61
CA ASN A 366 6.85 12.74 -35.23
C ASN A 366 6.72 11.31 -34.71
N THR A 367 6.61 11.15 -33.37
CA THR A 367 6.40 9.87 -32.71
C THR A 367 5.28 9.99 -31.69
N TYR A 368 4.33 9.06 -31.75
CA TYR A 368 3.21 8.99 -30.84
C TYR A 368 3.35 7.77 -29.93
N PHE A 369 3.39 7.99 -28.62
CA PHE A 369 3.45 6.90 -27.62
C PHE A 369 2.06 6.64 -27.08
N PHE A 370 1.73 5.38 -26.83
CA PHE A 370 0.41 5.05 -26.35
C PHE A 370 0.42 3.90 -25.35
N ALA A 371 -0.59 3.91 -24.48
CA ALA A 371 -0.96 2.79 -23.61
C ALA A 371 -2.47 2.71 -23.49
N VAL A 372 -3.04 1.55 -23.81
CA VAL A 372 -4.45 1.22 -23.59
C VAL A 372 -4.52 0.08 -22.58
N TYR A 373 -5.34 0.26 -21.57
CA TYR A 373 -5.64 -0.74 -20.57
C TYR A 373 -7.14 -1.02 -20.50
N LEU A 374 -7.51 -2.29 -20.47
CA LEU A 374 -8.88 -2.76 -20.33
C LEU A 374 -9.00 -3.62 -19.08
N CYS A 375 -10.10 -3.50 -18.36
CA CYS A 375 -10.45 -4.37 -17.25
C CYS A 375 -11.95 -4.62 -17.24
N ASP A 376 -12.36 -5.88 -17.35
CA ASP A 376 -13.75 -6.28 -17.24
C ASP A 376 -13.84 -7.77 -16.89
N LYS A 377 -15.06 -8.24 -16.62
CA LYS A 377 -15.30 -9.65 -16.29
C LYS A 377 -15.14 -10.58 -17.47
N GLU A 378 -15.34 -10.08 -18.70
CA GLU A 378 -15.20 -10.84 -19.96
C GLU A 378 -14.79 -9.87 -21.10
N GLY A 379 -13.98 -10.33 -22.03
CA GLY A 379 -13.64 -9.60 -23.26
C GLY A 379 -12.53 -8.56 -23.12
N ALA A 380 -11.92 -8.42 -21.93
CA ALA A 380 -10.77 -7.58 -21.74
C ALA A 380 -9.48 -8.37 -21.98
N ASP A 381 -8.99 -8.35 -23.22
CA ASP A 381 -7.74 -9.02 -23.61
C ASP A 381 -6.80 -8.08 -24.40
N GLY A 382 -5.60 -8.57 -24.69
CA GLY A 382 -4.59 -7.82 -25.42
C GLY A 382 -4.97 -7.53 -26.87
N THR A 383 -5.82 -8.33 -27.49
CA THR A 383 -6.31 -8.14 -28.86
C THR A 383 -7.31 -7.00 -28.91
N ALA A 384 -8.27 -6.99 -27.98
CA ALA A 384 -9.23 -5.90 -27.86
C ALA A 384 -8.52 -4.56 -27.55
N ALA A 385 -7.53 -4.58 -26.63
CA ALA A 385 -6.73 -3.39 -26.33
C ALA A 385 -5.96 -2.88 -27.56
N MET A 386 -5.43 -3.75 -28.41
CA MET A 386 -4.76 -3.40 -29.65
C MET A 386 -5.73 -2.80 -30.65
N GLN A 387 -6.92 -3.34 -30.81
CA GLN A 387 -7.96 -2.81 -31.70
C GLN A 387 -8.40 -1.40 -31.28
N ILE A 388 -8.62 -1.19 -29.98
CA ILE A 388 -8.97 0.13 -29.42
C ILE A 388 -7.84 1.13 -29.65
N ALA A 389 -6.58 0.75 -29.35
CA ALA A 389 -5.43 1.63 -29.56
C ALA A 389 -5.29 2.04 -31.04
N THR A 390 -5.43 1.09 -31.95
CA THR A 390 -5.40 1.35 -33.39
C THR A 390 -6.53 2.30 -33.82
N SER A 391 -7.73 2.11 -33.27
CA SER A 391 -8.88 2.99 -33.54
C SER A 391 -8.65 4.40 -32.98
N ILE A 392 -8.04 4.53 -31.78
CA ILE A 392 -7.66 5.82 -31.22
C ILE A 392 -6.65 6.54 -32.12
N LEU A 393 -5.57 5.87 -32.51
CA LEU A 393 -4.55 6.46 -33.39
C LEU A 393 -5.16 6.91 -34.71
N ASN A 394 -6.01 6.11 -35.33
CA ASN A 394 -6.73 6.49 -36.55
C ASN A 394 -7.64 7.70 -36.33
N SER A 395 -8.33 7.80 -35.21
CA SER A 395 -9.21 8.94 -34.88
C SER A 395 -8.43 10.25 -34.73
N MET A 396 -7.16 10.17 -34.36
CA MET A 396 -6.23 11.30 -34.27
C MET A 396 -5.55 11.62 -35.57
N ASN A 397 -5.93 11.00 -36.70
CA ASN A 397 -5.27 11.08 -38.02
C ASN A 397 -3.81 10.60 -38.02
N ILE A 398 -3.46 9.77 -37.06
CA ILE A 398 -2.22 9.02 -37.01
C ILE A 398 -2.48 7.77 -37.85
N SER A 399 -1.85 7.69 -39.04
CA SER A 399 -2.17 6.65 -40.01
C SER A 399 -1.56 5.32 -39.59
N THR A 400 -2.37 4.43 -39.03
CA THR A 400 -1.91 3.05 -38.77
C THR A 400 -2.06 2.22 -40.05
N SER A 401 -0.99 1.56 -40.49
CA SER A 401 -1.11 0.47 -41.47
C SER A 401 -2.03 -0.60 -40.87
N SER A 402 -3.00 -1.08 -41.67
CA SER A 402 -3.88 -2.19 -41.24
C SER A 402 -3.03 -3.36 -40.76
N LEU A 403 -3.12 -3.67 -39.46
CA LEU A 403 -2.55 -4.88 -38.92
C LEU A 403 -3.28 -6.04 -39.62
N ALA A 404 -2.54 -6.78 -40.44
CA ALA A 404 -3.08 -7.98 -41.09
C ALA A 404 -3.53 -8.95 -39.98
N SER A 405 -4.82 -9.30 -40.01
CA SER A 405 -5.51 -10.23 -39.13
C SER A 405 -4.87 -11.61 -39.09
#